data_a29f0effe288997d7f824b031c1fe461
#
_entry.id   a29f0effe288997d7f824b031c1fe461
#
_cell.length_a   1.000
_cell.length_b   1.000
_cell.length_c   1.000
_cell.angle_alpha   90.00
_cell.angle_beta   90.00
_cell.angle_gamma   90.00
#
_symmetry.space_group_name_H-M   'P 1'
#
loop_
_entity.id
_entity.type
_entity.pdbx_description
1 polymer ?
#
loop_
_entity_poly.entity_id
_entity_poly.type
_entity_poly.pdbx_seq_one_letter_code
_entity_poly.pdbx_strand_id
1 'polypeptide(L)'
;MRTAYKALGHTIAGFVAIQAAAIALWVFGMLNWVDQEKGSVSKSVSDDRFEGVTGSIGIAIHSFGAMIVALLAIILLIISFFAKIPGGVKWASFVFLAVLFQWVVAIFAFEAPGLGALHGLNALVIAWLGWRAAKQANVTEATPAPEAAVV
;
A
#
# COMPACT_ATOMS: atom_id res chain seq x y z
N MET A 1 -10.00 16.24 11.55
CA MET A 1 -9.82 15.72 10.18
C MET A 1 -8.37 15.81 9.68
N ARG A 2 -7.64 16.92 9.76
CA ARG A 2 -6.23 17.03 9.32
C ARG A 2 -5.31 15.99 9.98
N THR A 3 -5.42 15.79 11.30
CA THR A 3 -4.63 14.79 12.05
C THR A 3 -4.93 13.36 11.57
N ALA A 4 -6.21 13.03 11.37
CA ALA A 4 -6.62 11.72 10.86
C ALA A 4 -6.09 11.49 9.43
N TYR A 5 -6.21 12.47 8.56
CA TYR A 5 -5.65 12.43 7.20
C TYR A 5 -4.13 12.17 7.22
N LYS A 6 -3.39 12.92 8.06
CA LYS A 6 -1.96 12.75 8.23
C LYS A 6 -1.59 11.36 8.76
N ALA A 7 -2.31 10.89 9.79
CA ALA A 7 -2.09 9.57 10.36
C ALA A 7 -2.32 8.47 9.32
N LEU A 8 -3.44 8.52 8.58
CA LEU A 8 -3.76 7.56 7.53
C LEU A 8 -2.68 7.49 6.45
N GLY A 9 -2.19 8.63 5.97
CA GLY A 9 -1.11 8.65 4.98
C GLY A 9 0.17 7.97 5.49
N HIS A 10 0.58 8.23 6.73
CA HIS A 10 1.73 7.56 7.32
C HIS A 10 1.48 6.06 7.58
N THR A 11 0.27 5.70 8.02
CA THR A 11 -0.11 4.31 8.24
C THR A 11 -0.05 3.52 6.94
N ILE A 12 -0.58 4.05 5.83
CA ILE A 12 -0.49 3.42 4.50
C ILE A 12 0.98 3.21 4.12
N ALA A 13 1.82 4.23 4.27
CA ALA A 13 3.25 4.11 3.95
C ALA A 13 3.95 3.04 4.80
N GLY A 14 3.66 2.98 6.11
CA GLY A 14 4.20 1.97 7.02
C GLY A 14 3.71 0.56 6.69
N PHE A 15 2.43 0.41 6.33
CA PHE A 15 1.88 -0.89 5.96
C PHE A 15 2.57 -1.48 4.71
N VAL A 16 2.99 -0.66 3.75
CA VAL A 16 3.76 -1.15 2.59
C VAL A 16 5.06 -1.84 3.03
N ALA A 17 5.76 -1.30 4.03
CA ALA A 17 6.96 -1.95 4.57
C ALA A 17 6.63 -3.31 5.23
N ILE A 18 5.51 -3.39 5.98
CA ILE A 18 5.03 -4.66 6.54
C ILE A 18 4.69 -5.65 5.43
N GLN A 19 4.04 -5.20 4.36
CA GLN A 19 3.70 -6.03 3.20
C GLN A 19 4.95 -6.58 2.49
N ALA A 20 5.99 -5.77 2.34
CA ALA A 20 7.26 -6.19 1.77
C ALA A 20 7.97 -7.22 2.67
N ALA A 21 7.98 -7.01 3.99
CA ALA A 21 8.54 -7.97 4.93
C ALA A 21 7.76 -9.30 4.93
N ALA A 22 6.44 -9.23 4.86
CA ALA A 22 5.57 -10.42 4.83
C ALA A 22 5.81 -11.28 3.57
N ILE A 23 5.92 -10.64 2.39
CA ILE A 23 6.19 -11.39 1.17
C ILE A 23 7.62 -11.92 1.13
N ALA A 24 8.59 -11.22 1.71
CA ALA A 24 9.95 -11.74 1.86
C ALA A 24 9.97 -12.97 2.78
N LEU A 25 9.29 -12.92 3.93
CA LEU A 25 9.14 -14.08 4.82
C LEU A 25 8.54 -15.28 4.09
N TRP A 26 7.50 -15.05 3.28
CA TRP A 26 6.91 -16.10 2.45
C TRP A 26 7.90 -16.69 1.46
N VAL A 27 8.58 -15.86 0.66
CA VAL A 27 9.49 -16.32 -0.38
C VAL A 27 10.68 -17.11 0.21
N PHE A 28 11.35 -16.55 1.23
CA PHE A 28 12.49 -17.20 1.85
C PHE A 28 12.07 -18.45 2.66
N GLY A 29 10.90 -18.41 3.30
CA GLY A 29 10.34 -19.57 3.99
C GLY A 29 10.03 -20.72 3.02
N MET A 30 9.41 -20.44 1.90
CA MET A 30 9.13 -21.41 0.84
C MET A 30 10.43 -22.01 0.26
N LEU A 31 11.44 -21.19 -0.01
CA LEU A 31 12.75 -21.66 -0.48
C LEU A 31 13.43 -22.58 0.54
N ASN A 32 13.38 -22.22 1.84
CA ASN A 32 13.90 -23.05 2.92
C ASN A 32 13.14 -24.39 2.99
N TRP A 33 11.81 -24.37 2.90
CA TRP A 33 10.98 -25.56 2.92
C TRP A 33 11.33 -26.51 1.75
N VAL A 34 11.54 -25.99 0.55
CA VAL A 34 11.96 -26.79 -0.61
C VAL A 34 13.35 -27.40 -0.40
N ASP A 35 14.30 -26.62 0.10
CA ASP A 35 15.71 -27.03 0.24
C ASP A 35 15.91 -27.99 1.42
N GLN A 36 15.45 -27.63 2.60
CA GLN A 36 15.74 -28.35 3.84
C GLN A 36 14.72 -29.45 4.15
N GLU A 37 13.45 -29.20 3.91
CA GLU A 37 12.36 -30.12 4.23
C GLU A 37 11.94 -31.00 3.04
N LYS A 38 12.63 -30.86 1.89
CA LYS A 38 12.38 -31.61 0.65
C LYS A 38 10.95 -31.45 0.12
N GLY A 39 10.33 -30.32 0.41
CA GLY A 39 9.02 -29.97 -0.12
C GLY A 39 9.03 -29.80 -1.64
N SER A 40 7.89 -29.96 -2.27
CA SER A 40 7.72 -29.67 -3.70
C SER A 40 6.54 -28.75 -3.93
N VAL A 41 6.77 -27.63 -4.61
CA VAL A 41 5.69 -26.70 -4.95
C VAL A 41 4.87 -27.30 -6.09
N SER A 42 3.63 -27.63 -5.78
CA SER A 42 2.66 -28.20 -6.73
C SER A 42 1.34 -27.42 -6.69
N LYS A 43 0.48 -27.71 -7.66
CA LYS A 43 -0.86 -27.10 -7.68
C LYS A 43 -1.67 -27.45 -6.42
N SER A 44 -1.57 -28.69 -5.90
CA SER A 44 -2.25 -29.09 -4.68
C SER A 44 -1.80 -28.26 -3.48
N VAL A 45 -0.50 -28.02 -3.31
CA VAL A 45 0.04 -27.17 -2.23
C VAL A 45 -0.51 -25.74 -2.33
N SER A 46 -0.66 -25.23 -3.55
CA SER A 46 -1.26 -23.90 -3.77
C SER A 46 -2.76 -23.90 -3.47
N ASP A 47 -3.49 -24.95 -3.87
CA ASP A 47 -4.92 -25.09 -3.62
C ASP A 47 -5.23 -25.18 -2.10
N ASP A 48 -4.33 -25.81 -1.33
CA ASP A 48 -4.37 -25.87 0.14
C ASP A 48 -3.82 -24.60 0.83
N ARG A 49 -3.70 -23.53 0.09
CA ARG A 49 -3.20 -22.22 0.60
C ARG A 49 -1.83 -22.29 1.25
N PHE A 50 -0.98 -23.19 0.78
CA PHE A 50 0.37 -23.41 1.29
C PHE A 50 0.42 -23.84 2.77
N GLU A 51 -0.63 -24.55 3.26
CA GLU A 51 -0.64 -25.08 4.61
C GLU A 51 0.56 -26.02 4.80
N GLY A 52 1.25 -25.91 5.94
CA GLY A 52 2.45 -26.70 6.25
C GLY A 52 3.73 -26.21 5.56
N VAL A 53 3.67 -25.22 4.66
CA VAL A 53 4.88 -24.65 4.05
C VAL A 53 5.49 -23.62 5.00
N THR A 54 6.79 -23.73 5.25
CA THR A 54 7.53 -22.77 6.07
C THR A 54 7.36 -21.36 5.53
N GLY A 55 7.02 -20.41 6.41
CA GLY A 55 6.77 -19.02 6.03
C GLY A 55 5.38 -18.73 5.46
N SER A 56 4.46 -19.68 5.40
CA SER A 56 3.09 -19.49 4.87
C SER A 56 2.32 -18.37 5.57
N ILE A 57 2.62 -18.06 6.83
CA ILE A 57 2.07 -16.89 7.53
C ILE A 57 2.37 -15.58 6.80
N GLY A 58 3.48 -15.50 6.07
CA GLY A 58 3.85 -14.31 5.30
C GLY A 58 2.86 -14.02 4.18
N ILE A 59 2.42 -15.04 3.42
CA ILE A 59 1.41 -14.84 2.37
C ILE A 59 0.04 -14.50 2.97
N ALA A 60 -0.31 -15.07 4.14
CA ALA A 60 -1.54 -14.71 4.84
C ALA A 60 -1.53 -13.23 5.29
N ILE A 61 -0.44 -12.77 5.93
CA ILE A 61 -0.27 -11.37 6.33
C ILE A 61 -0.32 -10.45 5.10
N HIS A 62 0.33 -10.84 4.00
CA HIS A 62 0.31 -10.06 2.77
C HIS A 62 -1.11 -9.93 2.20
N SER A 63 -1.86 -11.01 2.11
CA SER A 63 -3.22 -11.02 1.56
C SER A 63 -4.20 -10.20 2.41
N PHE A 64 -4.23 -10.42 3.74
CA PHE A 64 -5.09 -9.66 4.64
C PHE A 64 -4.66 -8.19 4.74
N GLY A 65 -3.37 -7.93 4.79
CA GLY A 65 -2.83 -6.58 4.86
C GLY A 65 -3.12 -5.77 3.59
N ALA A 66 -3.18 -6.40 2.41
CA ALA A 66 -3.60 -5.75 1.18
C ALA A 66 -5.04 -5.21 1.27
N MET A 67 -5.95 -5.97 1.89
CA MET A 67 -7.34 -5.49 2.13
C MET A 67 -7.36 -4.31 3.11
N ILE A 68 -6.54 -4.34 4.15
CA ILE A 68 -6.41 -3.23 5.09
C ILE A 68 -5.91 -1.98 4.38
N VAL A 69 -4.87 -2.08 3.56
CA VAL A 69 -4.34 -0.93 2.78
C VAL A 69 -5.41 -0.36 1.85
N ALA A 70 -6.20 -1.20 1.18
CA ALA A 70 -7.29 -0.75 0.34
C ALA A 70 -8.35 0.02 1.15
N LEU A 71 -8.76 -0.50 2.30
CA LEU A 71 -9.70 0.17 3.21
C LEU A 71 -9.16 1.52 3.69
N LEU A 72 -7.88 1.57 4.11
CA LEU A 72 -7.24 2.80 4.55
C LEU A 72 -7.16 3.85 3.43
N ALA A 73 -6.92 3.43 2.18
CA ALA A 73 -6.90 4.33 1.02
C ALA A 73 -8.30 4.91 0.73
N ILE A 74 -9.36 4.11 0.85
CA ILE A 74 -10.75 4.57 0.73
C ILE A 74 -11.07 5.58 1.84
N ILE A 75 -10.74 5.26 3.10
CA ILE A 75 -10.98 6.17 4.23
C ILE A 75 -10.20 7.47 4.06
N LEU A 76 -8.94 7.41 3.61
CA LEU A 76 -8.11 8.59 3.32
C LEU A 76 -8.79 9.47 2.27
N LEU A 77 -9.29 8.87 1.19
CA LEU A 77 -9.99 9.59 0.13
C LEU A 77 -11.27 10.26 0.66
N ILE A 78 -12.10 9.53 1.42
CA ILE A 78 -13.32 10.09 2.01
C ILE A 78 -13.00 11.27 2.95
N ILE A 79 -12.05 11.08 3.87
CA ILE A 79 -11.64 12.13 4.82
C ILE A 79 -11.08 13.36 4.11
N SER A 80 -10.42 13.17 2.97
CA SER A 80 -9.79 14.27 2.21
C SER A 80 -10.78 15.36 1.80
N PHE A 81 -12.03 15.01 1.51
CA PHE A 81 -13.09 15.97 1.15
C PHE A 81 -13.49 16.88 2.32
N PHE A 82 -13.28 16.43 3.56
CA PHE A 82 -13.69 17.16 4.76
C PHE A 82 -12.50 17.79 5.52
N ALA A 83 -11.28 17.42 5.18
CA ALA A 83 -10.09 17.82 5.93
C ALA A 83 -9.65 19.27 5.69
N LYS A 84 -10.18 19.94 4.65
CA LYS A 84 -9.81 21.31 4.24
C LYS A 84 -8.28 21.48 4.12
N ILE A 85 -7.64 20.55 3.42
CA ILE A 85 -6.21 20.55 3.15
C ILE A 85 -6.01 20.98 1.69
N PRO A 86 -5.27 22.05 1.40
CA PRO A 86 -4.96 22.45 0.02
C PRO A 86 -4.30 21.28 -0.73
N GLY A 87 -4.90 20.84 -1.84
CA GLY A 87 -4.42 19.67 -2.60
C GLY A 87 -4.61 18.31 -1.91
N GLY A 88 -5.26 18.24 -0.75
CA GLY A 88 -5.48 17.00 0.01
C GLY A 88 -6.23 15.94 -0.79
N VAL A 89 -7.31 16.31 -1.48
CA VAL A 89 -8.08 15.40 -2.34
C VAL A 89 -7.21 14.85 -3.46
N LYS A 90 -6.41 15.69 -4.13
CA LYS A 90 -5.51 15.25 -5.20
C LYS A 90 -4.55 14.15 -4.74
N TRP A 91 -3.89 14.33 -3.59
CA TRP A 91 -2.94 13.34 -3.08
C TRP A 91 -3.63 12.06 -2.61
N ALA A 92 -4.80 12.17 -1.96
CA ALA A 92 -5.60 11.01 -1.57
C ALA A 92 -6.09 10.22 -2.79
N SER A 93 -6.50 10.90 -3.86
CA SER A 93 -6.88 10.26 -5.13
C SER A 93 -5.71 9.50 -5.76
N PHE A 94 -4.50 10.05 -5.74
CA PHE A 94 -3.33 9.34 -6.26
C PHE A 94 -3.01 8.09 -5.44
N VAL A 95 -3.12 8.15 -4.11
CA VAL A 95 -2.97 6.96 -3.25
C VAL A 95 -4.02 5.90 -3.63
N PHE A 96 -5.29 6.29 -3.72
CA PHE A 96 -6.37 5.38 -4.05
C PHE A 96 -6.19 4.72 -5.43
N LEU A 97 -5.85 5.51 -6.46
CA LEU A 97 -5.62 4.99 -7.81
C LEU A 97 -4.41 4.06 -7.87
N ALA A 98 -3.32 4.37 -7.15
CA ALA A 98 -2.16 3.50 -7.09
C ALA A 98 -2.48 2.18 -6.38
N VAL A 99 -3.31 2.19 -5.32
CA VAL A 99 -3.77 0.98 -4.64
C VAL A 99 -4.71 0.17 -5.55
N LEU A 100 -5.60 0.82 -6.28
CA LEU A 100 -6.45 0.13 -7.27
C LEU A 100 -5.60 -0.54 -8.36
N PHE A 101 -4.62 0.17 -8.90
CA PHE A 101 -3.68 -0.36 -9.88
C PHE A 101 -2.88 -1.55 -9.31
N GLN A 102 -2.46 -1.48 -8.04
CA GLN A 102 -1.78 -2.57 -7.33
C GLN A 102 -2.57 -3.87 -7.36
N TRP A 103 -3.88 -3.80 -7.12
CA TRP A 103 -4.77 -4.96 -7.16
C TRP A 103 -4.91 -5.53 -8.57
N VAL A 104 -5.10 -4.65 -9.57
CA VAL A 104 -5.19 -5.07 -10.97
C VAL A 104 -3.92 -5.81 -11.39
N VAL A 105 -2.74 -5.26 -11.10
CA VAL A 105 -1.46 -5.90 -11.48
C VAL A 105 -1.28 -7.23 -10.74
N ALA A 106 -1.69 -7.30 -9.45
CA ALA A 106 -1.58 -8.53 -8.67
C ALA A 106 -2.39 -9.69 -9.26
N ILE A 107 -3.62 -9.41 -9.73
CA ILE A 107 -4.50 -10.42 -10.33
C ILE A 107 -3.84 -11.04 -11.57
N PHE A 108 -3.23 -10.22 -12.42
CA PHE A 108 -2.63 -10.68 -13.67
C PHE A 108 -1.17 -11.16 -13.53
N ALA A 109 -0.52 -10.93 -12.39
CA ALA A 109 0.88 -11.29 -12.18
C ALA A 109 1.13 -12.81 -12.20
N PHE A 110 0.12 -13.61 -11.86
CA PHE A 110 0.22 -15.07 -11.91
C PHE A 110 0.31 -15.60 -13.35
N GLU A 111 -0.32 -14.93 -14.31
CA GLU A 111 -0.26 -15.30 -15.73
C GLU A 111 0.92 -14.65 -16.45
N ALA A 112 1.31 -13.46 -16.02
CA ALA A 112 2.39 -12.67 -16.61
C ALA A 112 3.39 -12.23 -15.52
N PRO A 113 4.44 -13.02 -15.20
CA PRO A 113 5.36 -12.77 -14.09
C PRO A 113 6.03 -11.40 -14.10
N GLY A 114 6.22 -10.78 -15.27
CA GLY A 114 6.71 -9.41 -15.39
C GLY A 114 5.83 -8.37 -14.67
N LEU A 115 4.53 -8.63 -14.55
CA LEU A 115 3.61 -7.79 -13.78
C LEU A 115 3.90 -7.90 -12.27
N GLY A 116 4.46 -9.01 -11.80
CA GLY A 116 4.94 -9.12 -10.42
C GLY A 116 6.02 -8.09 -10.08
N ALA A 117 6.94 -7.82 -11.02
CA ALA A 117 7.91 -6.74 -10.84
C ALA A 117 7.24 -5.35 -10.80
N LEU A 118 6.27 -5.12 -11.68
CA LEU A 118 5.49 -3.89 -11.70
C LEU A 118 4.68 -3.71 -10.41
N HIS A 119 4.10 -4.79 -9.86
CA HIS A 119 3.44 -4.81 -8.55
C HIS A 119 4.41 -4.35 -7.45
N GLY A 120 5.63 -4.90 -7.41
CA GLY A 120 6.66 -4.51 -6.45
C GLY A 120 7.06 -3.03 -6.56
N LEU A 121 7.26 -2.52 -7.78
CA LEU A 121 7.58 -1.12 -8.05
C LEU A 121 6.43 -0.19 -7.63
N ASN A 122 5.19 -0.54 -7.97
CA ASN A 122 4.04 0.27 -7.58
C ASN A 122 3.83 0.30 -6.05
N ALA A 123 4.23 -0.73 -5.32
CA ALA A 123 4.22 -0.70 -3.86
C ALA A 123 5.08 0.45 -3.30
N LEU A 124 6.27 0.69 -3.88
CA LEU A 124 7.12 1.83 -3.51
C LEU A 124 6.45 3.18 -3.84
N VAL A 125 5.73 3.24 -4.97
CA VAL A 125 4.94 4.44 -5.33
C VAL A 125 3.84 4.68 -4.30
N ILE A 126 3.11 3.64 -3.85
CA ILE A 126 2.08 3.75 -2.80
C ILE A 126 2.69 4.27 -1.50
N ALA A 127 3.83 3.73 -1.08
CA ALA A 127 4.53 4.19 0.13
C ALA A 127 4.89 5.68 0.03
N TRP A 128 5.45 6.09 -1.09
CA TRP A 128 5.80 7.49 -1.34
C TRP A 128 4.57 8.39 -1.38
N LEU A 129 3.51 7.99 -2.08
CA LEU A 129 2.26 8.74 -2.16
C LEU A 129 1.59 8.89 -0.79
N GLY A 130 1.56 7.83 0.02
CA GLY A 130 1.04 7.86 1.39
C GLY A 130 1.82 8.87 2.25
N TRP A 131 3.14 8.82 2.19
CA TRP A 131 3.99 9.78 2.89
C TRP A 131 3.78 11.22 2.38
N ARG A 132 3.67 11.42 1.06
CA ARG A 132 3.39 12.74 0.46
C ARG A 132 2.02 13.26 0.87
N ALA A 133 0.98 12.42 0.87
CA ALA A 133 -0.33 12.80 1.37
C ALA A 133 -0.26 13.25 2.83
N ALA A 134 0.43 12.50 3.70
CA ALA A 134 0.61 12.89 5.10
C ALA A 134 1.32 14.24 5.26
N LYS A 135 2.36 14.51 4.46
CA LYS A 135 3.06 15.81 4.45
C LYS A 135 2.17 16.95 4.01
N GLN A 136 1.23 16.69 3.09
CA GLN A 136 0.28 17.69 2.62
C GLN A 136 -0.60 18.26 3.73
N ALA A 137 -0.87 17.48 4.78
CA ALA A 137 -1.64 17.94 5.94
C ALA A 137 -0.99 19.11 6.71
N ASN A 138 0.30 19.36 6.53
CA ASN A 138 1.01 20.46 7.15
C ASN A 138 0.96 21.77 6.32
N VAL A 139 0.45 21.70 5.08
CA VAL A 139 0.32 22.89 4.22
C VAL A 139 -0.88 23.72 4.70
N THR A 140 -0.64 24.97 5.00
CA THR A 140 -1.68 25.97 5.28
C THR A 140 -1.90 26.83 4.03
N GLU A 141 -3.12 27.36 3.85
CA GLU A 141 -3.34 28.39 2.86
C GLU A 141 -2.49 29.61 3.20
N ALA A 142 -1.78 30.16 2.22
CA ALA A 142 -1.10 31.43 2.39
C ALA A 142 -2.15 32.50 2.70
N THR A 143 -1.99 33.23 3.79
CA THR A 143 -2.84 34.40 4.08
C THR A 143 -2.70 35.37 2.92
N PRO A 144 -3.81 35.82 2.28
CA PRO A 144 -3.72 36.84 1.25
C PRO A 144 -2.96 38.06 1.80
N ALA A 145 -2.02 38.59 1.01
CA ALA A 145 -1.35 39.80 1.38
C ALA A 145 -2.41 40.91 1.59
N PRO A 146 -2.28 41.78 2.63
CA PRO A 146 -3.17 42.89 2.80
C PRO A 146 -3.18 43.68 1.49
N GLU A 147 -4.38 43.93 0.95
CA GLU A 147 -4.58 44.76 -0.22
C GLU A 147 -3.98 46.14 0.12
N ALA A 148 -2.95 46.55 -0.62
CA ALA A 148 -2.32 47.84 -0.40
C ALA A 148 -3.41 48.91 -0.54
N ALA A 149 -3.72 49.60 0.54
CA ALA A 149 -4.64 50.73 0.52
C ALA A 149 -4.11 51.74 -0.52
N VAL A 150 -4.80 51.83 -1.63
CA VAL A 150 -4.55 52.89 -2.63
C VAL A 150 -5.00 54.20 -1.99
N VAL A 151 -4.04 54.98 -1.59
CA VAL A 151 -4.23 56.35 -1.10
C VAL A 151 -4.33 57.33 -2.29
#